data_4ee94a986142f28f77eac93fcae3afea
#
_entry.id   4ee94a986142f28f77eac93fcae3afea
#
_cell.length_a   1.000
_cell.length_b   1.000
_cell.length_c   1.000
_cell.angle_alpha   90.00
_cell.angle_beta   90.00
_cell.angle_gamma   90.00
#
_symmetry.space_group_name_H-M   'P 1'
#
loop_
_entity.id
_entity.type
_entity.pdbx_description
1 polymer ?
#
loop_
_entity_poly.entity_id
_entity_poly.type
_entity_poly.pdbx_seq_one_letter_code
_entity_poly.pdbx_strand_id
1 'polypeptide(L)'
;MPLRFVVMLCLLLCPLLSLQLAAARALEADSGTDRSVSVDRHVQHFVVETSGGYTLTVEQAKTIVNRAALHEHGQFYIGYNQSLDEVVSVEAHTHKADGRRLAVQPHQIRDQQEAASIDAPMFQDTRLKIVVFPDVEAGDKVAVRYVVRRHTPLFPGHFEDLTSARFQRQRDFRLIYDMPVSMPLHADAVGFDPIAATGTPAPAPGKRRYAWRYADGDNARLEADSVSYLDYGKRLAVSTFADYAAFARAYQERAAGKALPDDTVAALAASITNGMVERRTRAIALSDWVRKNVRYVGVYLGPGGVVPHAASSVLANRYGDCKDHVTLLEALLASAGIDSTVALVNNDDAYRLPDVPTLGVLNHAIVYVPSLQLYLDPTAESVAGGFLPASLLGKPAVLARSGQFAMIPFFQQARSRTLSQFDIQPDGSSRFKVTRTSSGAQAEPYRRVVRATPAAERDRFVERMLQGLGQQGGGVLEPGDTEGVADDYTLSFRGASSGFAQLPGPAGLATTYNFWGGLGDAVFAFTQEPERRQDFVCPAIDAEDELRFHLPKRSQVLALPRAVKVEDINFAYRSHYQRRGALVTVRRQLKFRHTAATCSPDDYRRMRPALERMLRDLRSQVVVKGG
;
A
#
# COMPACT_ATOMS: atom_id res chain seq x y z
N MET A 1 1.82 -65.02 20.61
CA MET A 1 2.89 -64.02 20.56
C MET A 1 3.02 -63.41 19.16
N PRO A 2 1.97 -62.83 18.53
CA PRO A 2 2.17 -61.93 17.42
C PRO A 2 1.48 -60.53 17.59
N LEU A 3 0.74 -60.32 18.70
CA LEU A 3 -0.04 -59.05 18.84
C LEU A 3 0.76 -57.86 19.37
N ARG A 4 1.93 -58.08 19.96
CA ARG A 4 2.78 -56.98 20.50
C ARG A 4 3.66 -56.29 19.44
N PHE A 5 3.93 -56.89 18.30
CA PHE A 5 4.77 -56.32 17.24
C PHE A 5 4.00 -55.38 16.32
N VAL A 6 2.70 -55.55 16.14
CA VAL A 6 1.85 -54.69 15.29
C VAL A 6 1.54 -53.37 15.98
N VAL A 7 1.36 -53.35 17.30
CA VAL A 7 1.09 -52.12 18.07
C VAL A 7 2.33 -51.23 18.17
N MET A 8 3.53 -51.83 18.20
CA MET A 8 4.79 -51.03 18.28
C MET A 8 5.18 -50.43 16.92
N LEU A 9 4.77 -51.03 15.80
CA LEU A 9 5.01 -50.48 14.45
C LEU A 9 4.05 -49.35 14.14
N CYS A 10 2.80 -49.38 14.62
CA CYS A 10 1.84 -48.29 14.48
C CYS A 10 2.20 -47.05 15.34
N LEU A 11 2.83 -47.23 16.50
CA LEU A 11 3.26 -46.15 17.37
C LEU A 11 4.53 -45.43 16.87
N LEU A 12 5.34 -46.04 16.02
CA LEU A 12 6.52 -45.41 15.40
C LEU A 12 6.20 -44.71 14.06
N LEU A 13 5.11 -45.10 13.39
CA LEU A 13 4.67 -44.42 12.14
C LEU A 13 3.83 -43.16 12.38
N CYS A 14 3.16 -43.05 13.53
CA CYS A 14 2.34 -41.88 13.87
C CYS A 14 3.13 -40.56 13.99
N PRO A 15 4.31 -40.52 14.63
CA PRO A 15 5.08 -39.25 14.71
C PRO A 15 5.73 -38.83 13.38
N LEU A 16 6.06 -39.79 12.51
CA LEU A 16 6.59 -39.50 11.17
C LEU A 16 5.52 -38.93 10.24
N LEU A 17 4.29 -39.46 10.32
CA LEU A 17 3.16 -38.91 9.55
C LEU A 17 2.73 -37.53 10.04
N SER A 18 2.78 -37.30 11.35
CA SER A 18 2.47 -35.99 11.93
C SER A 18 3.56 -34.93 11.62
N LEU A 19 4.84 -35.31 11.56
CA LEU A 19 5.92 -34.43 11.13
C LEU A 19 5.83 -34.12 9.63
N GLN A 20 5.47 -35.07 8.79
CA GLN A 20 5.27 -34.84 7.36
C GLN A 20 4.05 -33.96 7.08
N LEU A 21 2.96 -34.13 7.83
CA LEU A 21 1.79 -33.23 7.75
C LEU A 21 2.09 -31.82 8.28
N ALA A 22 2.89 -31.69 9.33
CA ALA A 22 3.31 -30.39 9.86
C ALA A 22 4.28 -29.68 8.91
N ALA A 23 5.21 -30.42 8.29
CA ALA A 23 6.12 -29.89 7.28
C ALA A 23 5.38 -29.50 5.98
N ALA A 24 4.39 -30.28 5.55
CA ALA A 24 3.54 -29.95 4.40
C ALA A 24 2.68 -28.72 4.66
N ARG A 25 2.10 -28.58 5.87
CA ARG A 25 1.36 -27.39 6.29
C ARG A 25 2.25 -26.16 6.42
N ALA A 26 3.49 -26.31 6.88
CA ALA A 26 4.45 -25.21 6.95
C ALA A 26 4.88 -24.74 5.55
N LEU A 27 5.05 -25.68 4.61
CA LEU A 27 5.32 -25.37 3.19
C LEU A 27 4.13 -24.70 2.49
N GLU A 28 2.88 -25.10 2.81
CA GLU A 28 1.67 -24.43 2.32
C GLU A 28 1.51 -23.01 2.88
N ALA A 29 1.86 -22.80 4.15
CA ALA A 29 1.78 -21.50 4.79
C ALA A 29 2.82 -20.50 4.25
N ASP A 30 3.91 -20.96 3.63
CA ASP A 30 4.99 -20.12 3.07
C ASP A 30 4.84 -19.86 1.56
N SER A 31 3.82 -20.45 0.91
CA SER A 31 3.52 -20.23 -0.51
C SER A 31 2.46 -19.14 -0.67
N GLY A 32 2.78 -18.08 -1.42
CA GLY A 32 1.82 -17.06 -1.85
C GLY A 32 0.96 -17.49 -3.04
N THR A 33 1.08 -18.74 -3.48
CA THR A 33 0.36 -19.27 -4.63
C THR A 33 -0.92 -19.95 -4.18
N ASP A 34 -2.05 -19.53 -4.75
CA ASP A 34 -3.32 -20.24 -4.58
C ASP A 34 -3.26 -21.60 -5.28
N ARG A 35 -3.26 -22.68 -4.49
CA ARG A 35 -3.25 -24.07 -4.95
C ARG A 35 -4.64 -24.66 -5.12
N SER A 36 -5.67 -23.92 -4.79
CA SER A 36 -7.07 -24.35 -4.99
C SER A 36 -7.48 -24.35 -6.45
N VAL A 37 -6.69 -23.66 -7.29
CA VAL A 37 -6.88 -23.54 -8.74
C VAL A 37 -5.54 -23.73 -9.46
N SER A 38 -5.60 -24.22 -10.71
CA SER A 38 -4.48 -24.24 -11.63
C SER A 38 -4.89 -23.57 -12.93
N VAL A 39 -4.16 -22.53 -13.33
CA VAL A 39 -4.33 -21.91 -14.66
C VAL A 39 -3.60 -22.76 -15.68
N ASP A 40 -4.34 -23.58 -16.42
CA ASP A 40 -3.77 -24.51 -17.39
C ASP A 40 -3.28 -23.79 -18.64
N ARG A 41 -3.99 -22.73 -19.05
CA ARG A 41 -3.67 -21.89 -20.20
C ARG A 41 -4.16 -20.47 -19.94
N HIS A 42 -3.30 -19.50 -20.21
CA HIS A 42 -3.65 -18.07 -20.23
C HIS A 42 -2.93 -17.42 -21.41
N VAL A 43 -3.66 -16.89 -22.36
CA VAL A 43 -3.11 -16.19 -23.52
C VAL A 43 -3.75 -14.82 -23.58
N GLN A 44 -2.94 -13.79 -23.67
CA GLN A 44 -3.36 -12.44 -24.01
C GLN A 44 -2.70 -12.08 -25.34
N HIS A 45 -3.50 -11.76 -26.33
CA HIS A 45 -3.05 -11.39 -27.65
C HIS A 45 -3.55 -10.01 -28.02
N PHE A 46 -2.64 -9.08 -28.10
CA PHE A 46 -2.87 -7.70 -28.51
C PHE A 46 -2.56 -7.53 -29.99
N VAL A 47 -3.50 -6.96 -30.74
CA VAL A 47 -3.30 -6.48 -32.11
C VAL A 47 -3.40 -4.97 -32.07
N VAL A 48 -2.24 -4.30 -32.12
CA VAL A 48 -2.12 -2.85 -31.88
C VAL A 48 -2.17 -2.09 -33.21
N GLU A 49 -2.88 -0.96 -33.23
CA GLU A 49 -2.98 -0.05 -34.36
C GLU A 49 -2.02 1.15 -34.24
N THR A 50 -1.72 1.83 -35.33
CA THR A 50 -0.83 3.01 -35.33
C THR A 50 -1.35 4.18 -34.51
N SER A 51 -2.64 4.21 -34.25
CA SER A 51 -3.26 5.18 -33.31
C SER A 51 -2.93 4.93 -31.84
N GLY A 52 -2.41 3.73 -31.49
CA GLY A 52 -2.26 3.24 -30.13
C GLY A 52 -3.50 2.47 -29.61
N GLY A 53 -4.60 2.47 -30.36
CA GLY A 53 -5.73 1.58 -30.09
C GLY A 53 -5.34 0.11 -30.34
N TYR A 54 -6.12 -0.82 -29.76
CA TYR A 54 -5.81 -2.26 -29.91
C TYR A 54 -7.06 -3.13 -29.81
N THR A 55 -6.93 -4.34 -30.32
CA THR A 55 -7.85 -5.44 -30.02
C THR A 55 -7.12 -6.46 -29.15
N LEU A 56 -7.63 -6.71 -27.95
CA LEU A 56 -7.15 -7.71 -27.03
C LEU A 56 -8.05 -8.94 -27.08
N THR A 57 -7.47 -10.08 -27.41
CA THR A 57 -8.11 -11.39 -27.23
C THR A 57 -7.50 -12.08 -26.03
N VAL A 58 -8.33 -12.48 -25.07
CA VAL A 58 -7.91 -13.26 -23.91
C VAL A 58 -8.52 -14.65 -23.98
N GLU A 59 -7.69 -15.67 -23.81
CA GLU A 59 -8.09 -17.05 -23.62
C GLU A 59 -7.57 -17.53 -22.27
N GLN A 60 -8.45 -17.98 -21.38
CA GLN A 60 -8.04 -18.54 -20.12
C GLN A 60 -8.80 -19.83 -19.83
N ALA A 61 -8.06 -20.86 -19.40
CA ALA A 61 -8.62 -22.10 -18.89
C ALA A 61 -8.01 -22.43 -17.52
N LYS A 62 -8.85 -22.71 -16.56
CA LYS A 62 -8.48 -23.06 -15.18
C LYS A 62 -9.08 -24.40 -14.78
N THR A 63 -8.31 -25.22 -14.06
CA THR A 63 -8.81 -26.40 -13.36
C THR A 63 -9.12 -26.04 -11.91
N ILE A 64 -10.32 -26.32 -11.47
CA ILE A 64 -10.78 -26.16 -10.08
C ILE A 64 -10.28 -27.37 -9.29
N VAL A 65 -9.26 -27.17 -8.44
CA VAL A 65 -8.58 -28.29 -7.74
C VAL A 65 -9.40 -28.77 -6.55
N ASN A 66 -9.99 -27.85 -5.80
CA ASN A 66 -10.80 -28.17 -4.64
C ASN A 66 -11.95 -27.18 -4.42
N ARG A 67 -12.82 -27.48 -3.44
CA ARG A 67 -14.02 -26.66 -3.17
C ARG A 67 -13.73 -25.24 -2.70
N ALA A 68 -12.56 -24.96 -2.13
CA ALA A 68 -12.21 -23.62 -1.69
C ALA A 68 -12.17 -22.62 -2.87
N ALA A 69 -11.83 -23.12 -4.07
CA ALA A 69 -11.81 -22.31 -5.29
C ALA A 69 -13.19 -21.89 -5.82
N LEU A 70 -14.27 -22.55 -5.42
CA LEU A 70 -15.58 -22.34 -6.05
C LEU A 70 -16.14 -20.93 -5.85
N HIS A 71 -15.91 -20.35 -4.67
CA HIS A 71 -16.40 -19.00 -4.36
C HIS A 71 -15.74 -17.94 -5.24
N GLU A 72 -14.44 -18.04 -5.45
CA GLU A 72 -13.65 -17.04 -6.17
C GLU A 72 -13.58 -17.33 -7.68
N HIS A 73 -13.45 -18.59 -8.07
CA HIS A 73 -13.19 -19.00 -9.45
C HIS A 73 -14.40 -19.60 -10.17
N GLY A 74 -15.56 -19.70 -9.51
CA GLY A 74 -16.86 -19.99 -10.16
C GLY A 74 -17.38 -18.84 -11.01
N GLN A 75 -16.68 -17.70 -10.98
CA GLN A 75 -16.98 -16.52 -11.77
C GLN A 75 -15.72 -16.00 -12.45
N PHE A 76 -15.90 -15.23 -13.52
CA PHE A 76 -14.82 -14.52 -14.19
C PHE A 76 -15.19 -13.06 -14.39
N TYR A 77 -14.24 -12.15 -14.17
CA TYR A 77 -14.48 -10.71 -14.21
C TYR A 77 -13.71 -10.09 -15.39
N ILE A 78 -14.42 -9.40 -16.27
CA ILE A 78 -13.86 -8.65 -17.39
C ILE A 78 -14.06 -7.17 -17.09
N GLY A 79 -12.97 -6.49 -16.65
CA GLY A 79 -12.97 -5.04 -16.48
C GLY A 79 -12.78 -4.32 -17.81
N TYR A 80 -13.53 -3.26 -18.05
CA TYR A 80 -13.39 -2.42 -19.23
C TYR A 80 -13.88 -1.00 -18.94
N ASN A 81 -13.32 0.00 -19.61
CA ASN A 81 -13.79 1.37 -19.53
C ASN A 81 -14.78 1.63 -20.69
N GLN A 82 -16.06 1.88 -20.38
CA GLN A 82 -17.12 1.98 -21.39
C GLN A 82 -16.94 3.13 -22.38
N SER A 83 -16.16 4.17 -22.02
CA SER A 83 -15.88 5.32 -22.90
C SER A 83 -14.65 5.12 -23.78
N LEU A 84 -13.79 4.14 -23.47
CA LEU A 84 -12.53 3.87 -24.19
C LEU A 84 -12.55 2.51 -24.87
N ASP A 85 -13.34 1.56 -24.35
CA ASP A 85 -13.33 0.15 -24.73
C ASP A 85 -14.71 -0.34 -25.17
N GLU A 86 -14.67 -1.35 -26.02
CA GLU A 86 -15.84 -2.15 -26.40
C GLU A 86 -15.54 -3.63 -26.10
N VAL A 87 -16.39 -4.30 -25.33
CA VAL A 87 -16.36 -5.76 -25.22
C VAL A 87 -17.10 -6.38 -26.40
N VAL A 88 -16.33 -6.85 -27.38
CA VAL A 88 -16.84 -7.32 -28.68
C VAL A 88 -17.52 -8.70 -28.56
N SER A 89 -16.92 -9.61 -27.78
CA SER A 89 -17.48 -10.95 -27.58
C SER A 89 -17.03 -11.55 -26.25
N VAL A 90 -17.86 -12.44 -25.71
CA VAL A 90 -17.55 -13.28 -24.55
C VAL A 90 -18.11 -14.67 -24.81
N GLU A 91 -17.23 -15.67 -24.78
CA GLU A 91 -17.56 -17.09 -24.85
C GLU A 91 -16.98 -17.79 -23.62
N ALA A 92 -17.80 -18.53 -22.90
CA ALA A 92 -17.34 -19.21 -21.70
C ALA A 92 -18.10 -20.53 -21.48
N HIS A 93 -17.48 -21.47 -20.79
CA HIS A 93 -18.07 -22.77 -20.54
C HIS A 93 -17.40 -23.49 -19.36
N THR A 94 -18.13 -24.39 -18.74
CA THR A 94 -17.63 -25.37 -17.79
C THR A 94 -17.44 -26.70 -18.53
N HIS A 95 -16.25 -27.27 -18.42
CA HIS A 95 -15.97 -28.66 -18.79
C HIS A 95 -16.05 -29.50 -17.53
N LYS A 96 -17.03 -30.35 -17.46
CA LYS A 96 -17.25 -31.30 -16.36
C LYS A 96 -16.20 -32.41 -16.41
N ALA A 97 -15.86 -32.99 -15.27
CA ALA A 97 -14.95 -34.11 -15.17
C ALA A 97 -15.44 -35.35 -15.94
N ASP A 98 -16.75 -35.49 -16.17
CA ASP A 98 -17.39 -36.53 -16.95
C ASP A 98 -17.37 -36.31 -18.48
N GLY A 99 -16.78 -35.21 -18.93
CA GLY A 99 -16.64 -34.82 -20.36
C GLY A 99 -17.76 -33.96 -20.90
N ARG A 100 -18.83 -33.66 -20.16
CA ARG A 100 -19.87 -32.72 -20.60
C ARG A 100 -19.29 -31.31 -20.70
N ARG A 101 -19.81 -30.54 -21.65
CA ARG A 101 -19.50 -29.12 -21.82
C ARG A 101 -20.77 -28.30 -21.65
N LEU A 102 -20.78 -27.43 -20.64
CA LEU A 102 -21.89 -26.55 -20.33
C LEU A 102 -21.54 -25.12 -20.72
N ALA A 103 -22.18 -24.58 -21.76
CA ALA A 103 -21.93 -23.22 -22.19
C ALA A 103 -22.58 -22.21 -21.23
N VAL A 104 -21.89 -21.11 -20.97
CA VAL A 104 -22.45 -19.96 -20.25
C VAL A 104 -23.50 -19.31 -21.14
N GLN A 105 -24.69 -19.12 -20.59
CA GLN A 105 -25.81 -18.49 -21.30
C GLN A 105 -25.81 -16.98 -21.12
N PRO A 106 -26.40 -16.18 -22.02
CA PRO A 106 -26.39 -14.71 -21.94
C PRO A 106 -26.90 -14.16 -20.60
N HIS A 107 -27.90 -14.78 -19.96
CA HIS A 107 -28.42 -14.37 -18.65
C HIS A 107 -27.44 -14.62 -17.48
N GLN A 108 -26.40 -15.42 -17.68
CA GLN A 108 -25.33 -15.67 -16.71
C GLN A 108 -24.16 -14.68 -16.86
N ILE A 109 -24.23 -13.76 -17.83
CA ILE A 109 -23.29 -12.66 -18.00
C ILE A 109 -23.95 -11.38 -17.52
N ARG A 110 -23.47 -10.84 -16.40
CA ARG A 110 -23.97 -9.60 -15.81
C ARG A 110 -23.04 -8.45 -16.14
N ASP A 111 -23.59 -7.26 -16.34
CA ASP A 111 -22.82 -6.04 -16.55
C ASP A 111 -23.17 -5.05 -15.43
N GLN A 112 -22.18 -4.64 -14.65
CA GLN A 112 -22.38 -3.74 -13.53
C GLN A 112 -21.22 -2.74 -13.41
N GLN A 113 -21.47 -1.65 -12.70
CA GLN A 113 -20.42 -0.72 -12.34
C GLN A 113 -19.46 -1.38 -11.34
N GLU A 114 -18.18 -1.05 -11.44
CA GLU A 114 -17.17 -1.58 -10.51
C GLU A 114 -17.46 -1.11 -9.07
N ALA A 115 -17.41 -2.05 -8.12
CA ALA A 115 -17.80 -1.78 -6.73
C ALA A 115 -16.85 -0.84 -5.99
N ALA A 116 -15.60 -0.72 -6.43
CA ALA A 116 -14.62 0.21 -5.84
C ALA A 116 -15.08 1.68 -5.84
N SER A 117 -16.03 2.04 -6.71
CA SER A 117 -16.63 3.37 -6.76
C SER A 117 -17.72 3.63 -5.70
N ILE A 118 -18.15 2.61 -4.96
CA ILE A 118 -19.23 2.74 -3.98
C ILE A 118 -18.71 3.38 -2.68
N ASP A 119 -17.49 3.06 -2.27
CA ASP A 119 -16.90 3.48 -0.99
C ASP A 119 -15.98 4.70 -1.10
N ALA A 120 -15.64 5.15 -2.30
CA ALA A 120 -14.82 6.33 -2.54
C ALA A 120 -15.56 7.35 -3.41
N PRO A 121 -15.42 8.67 -3.17
CA PRO A 121 -15.95 9.68 -4.06
C PRO A 121 -15.23 9.61 -5.40
N MET A 122 -15.84 8.92 -6.37
CA MET A 122 -15.23 8.62 -7.66
C MET A 122 -16.24 8.71 -8.79
N PHE A 123 -15.87 9.41 -9.86
CA PHE A 123 -16.56 9.37 -11.14
C PHE A 123 -15.76 8.51 -12.10
N GLN A 124 -16.26 7.33 -12.41
CA GLN A 124 -15.61 6.42 -13.35
C GLN A 124 -16.63 5.72 -14.25
N ASP A 125 -16.19 5.39 -15.43
CA ASP A 125 -16.92 4.60 -16.42
C ASP A 125 -16.30 3.19 -16.59
N THR A 126 -15.58 2.73 -15.60
CA THR A 126 -15.13 1.33 -15.49
C THR A 126 -16.30 0.44 -15.11
N ARG A 127 -16.51 -0.57 -15.91
CA ARG A 127 -17.55 -1.58 -15.74
C ARG A 127 -16.93 -2.98 -15.62
N LEU A 128 -17.68 -3.87 -15.00
CA LEU A 128 -17.34 -5.28 -14.87
C LEU A 128 -18.41 -6.13 -15.57
N LYS A 129 -17.99 -6.94 -16.56
CA LYS A 129 -18.78 -8.09 -16.97
C LYS A 129 -18.43 -9.28 -16.11
N ILE A 130 -19.42 -9.79 -15.39
CA ILE A 130 -19.28 -10.95 -14.52
C ILE A 130 -19.86 -12.15 -15.24
N VAL A 131 -19.01 -13.08 -15.59
CA VAL A 131 -19.34 -14.34 -16.24
C VAL A 131 -19.50 -15.41 -15.16
N VAL A 132 -20.71 -15.93 -14.97
CA VAL A 132 -20.99 -16.99 -13.98
C VAL A 132 -20.98 -18.34 -14.68
N PHE A 133 -20.03 -19.19 -14.30
CA PHE A 133 -19.92 -20.52 -14.88
C PHE A 133 -21.00 -21.44 -14.33
N PRO A 134 -21.72 -22.22 -15.20
CA PRO A 134 -22.76 -23.11 -14.75
C PRO A 134 -22.18 -24.38 -14.08
N ASP A 135 -22.81 -24.81 -12.99
CA ASP A 135 -22.61 -26.13 -12.34
C ASP A 135 -21.16 -26.51 -12.09
N VAL A 136 -20.36 -25.57 -11.52
CA VAL A 136 -18.91 -25.79 -11.27
C VAL A 136 -18.70 -26.61 -10.02
N GLU A 137 -17.87 -27.64 -10.13
CA GLU A 137 -17.44 -28.52 -9.03
C GLU A 137 -15.92 -28.69 -9.01
N ALA A 138 -15.40 -29.23 -7.92
CA ALA A 138 -13.99 -29.62 -7.85
C ALA A 138 -13.69 -30.71 -8.88
N GLY A 139 -12.59 -30.55 -9.62
CA GLY A 139 -12.19 -31.40 -10.75
C GLY A 139 -12.61 -30.85 -12.12
N ASP A 140 -13.55 -29.92 -12.17
CA ASP A 140 -13.99 -29.31 -13.42
C ASP A 140 -12.98 -28.31 -13.97
N LYS A 141 -13.12 -27.96 -15.26
CA LYS A 141 -12.38 -26.87 -15.89
C LYS A 141 -13.32 -25.77 -16.31
N VAL A 142 -12.98 -24.54 -15.97
CA VAL A 142 -13.68 -23.34 -16.47
C VAL A 142 -12.82 -22.68 -17.54
N ALA A 143 -13.43 -22.30 -18.66
CA ALA A 143 -12.75 -21.65 -19.74
C ALA A 143 -13.52 -20.43 -20.24
N VAL A 144 -12.78 -19.37 -20.54
CA VAL A 144 -13.32 -18.14 -21.11
C VAL A 144 -12.44 -17.67 -22.25
N ARG A 145 -13.09 -17.18 -23.30
CA ARG A 145 -12.47 -16.42 -24.38
C ARG A 145 -13.26 -15.12 -24.53
N TYR A 146 -12.57 -13.99 -24.51
CA TYR A 146 -13.24 -12.71 -24.77
C TYR A 146 -12.37 -11.80 -25.61
N VAL A 147 -13.01 -10.84 -26.25
CA VAL A 147 -12.37 -9.85 -27.10
C VAL A 147 -12.80 -8.46 -26.62
N VAL A 148 -11.81 -7.62 -26.34
CA VAL A 148 -11.97 -6.20 -26.03
C VAL A 148 -11.27 -5.37 -27.08
N ARG A 149 -11.92 -4.33 -27.56
CA ARG A 149 -11.32 -3.35 -28.45
C ARG A 149 -11.18 -2.01 -27.74
N ARG A 150 -9.92 -1.55 -27.56
CA ARG A 150 -9.60 -0.19 -27.13
C ARG A 150 -9.61 0.72 -28.35
N HIS A 151 -10.66 1.53 -28.52
CA HIS A 151 -10.78 2.46 -29.64
C HIS A 151 -10.16 3.85 -29.34
N THR A 152 -10.07 4.21 -28.07
CA THR A 152 -9.48 5.49 -27.63
C THR A 152 -8.29 5.23 -26.71
N PRO A 153 -7.04 5.35 -27.19
CA PRO A 153 -5.86 5.18 -26.34
C PRO A 153 -5.69 6.35 -25.39
N LEU A 154 -5.11 6.10 -24.22
CA LEU A 154 -4.77 7.16 -23.27
C LEU A 154 -3.69 8.10 -23.82
N PHE A 155 -2.73 7.54 -24.54
CA PHE A 155 -1.68 8.27 -25.24
C PHE A 155 -1.80 7.97 -26.76
N PRO A 156 -2.38 8.88 -27.57
CA PRO A 156 -2.50 8.68 -29.01
C PRO A 156 -1.15 8.39 -29.68
N GLY A 157 -1.09 7.37 -30.52
CA GLY A 157 0.13 6.94 -31.20
C GLY A 157 1.07 6.10 -30.32
N HIS A 158 0.69 5.76 -29.09
CA HIS A 158 1.51 4.95 -28.18
C HIS A 158 0.72 3.78 -27.58
N PHE A 159 1.45 2.73 -27.25
CA PHE A 159 0.93 1.55 -26.56
C PHE A 159 1.87 1.17 -25.43
N GLU A 160 1.31 0.74 -24.31
CA GLU A 160 2.05 0.19 -23.18
C GLU A 160 1.21 -0.88 -22.47
N ASP A 161 1.87 -1.84 -21.83
CA ASP A 161 1.24 -2.85 -20.98
C ASP A 161 2.18 -3.26 -19.86
N LEU A 162 1.61 -3.53 -18.69
CA LEU A 162 2.33 -4.03 -17.53
C LEU A 162 1.58 -5.23 -16.95
N THR A 163 2.16 -6.40 -17.09
CA THR A 163 1.60 -7.65 -16.60
C THR A 163 2.52 -8.31 -15.59
N SER A 164 1.96 -8.81 -14.48
CA SER A 164 2.67 -9.61 -13.50
C SER A 164 2.04 -10.99 -13.33
N ALA A 165 2.87 -12.01 -13.08
CA ALA A 165 2.44 -13.39 -12.86
C ALA A 165 2.55 -13.73 -11.38
N ARG A 166 1.47 -13.57 -10.61
CA ARG A 166 1.44 -13.95 -9.20
C ARG A 166 0.09 -14.54 -8.79
N PHE A 167 0.05 -15.11 -7.60
CA PHE A 167 -1.11 -15.66 -6.90
C PHE A 167 -1.61 -17.03 -7.39
N GLN A 168 -1.55 -17.35 -8.67
CA GLN A 168 -2.07 -18.61 -9.20
C GLN A 168 -0.96 -19.38 -9.91
N ARG A 169 -1.04 -20.71 -9.83
CA ARG A 169 -0.13 -21.56 -10.58
C ARG A 169 -0.40 -21.45 -12.07
N GLN A 170 0.57 -20.95 -12.84
CA GLN A 170 0.47 -20.74 -14.29
C GLN A 170 1.22 -21.86 -15.02
N ARG A 171 0.53 -22.70 -15.79
CA ARG A 171 1.18 -23.74 -16.59
C ARG A 171 1.67 -23.22 -17.94
N ASP A 172 0.91 -22.32 -18.54
CA ASP A 172 1.21 -21.74 -19.83
C ASP A 172 0.57 -20.36 -19.93
N PHE A 173 1.33 -19.33 -19.55
CA PHE A 173 0.93 -17.95 -19.69
C PHE A 173 1.71 -17.29 -20.82
N ARG A 174 1.01 -16.84 -21.87
CA ARG A 174 1.58 -16.23 -23.06
C ARG A 174 1.05 -14.82 -23.24
N LEU A 175 1.96 -13.90 -23.52
CA LEU A 175 1.69 -12.52 -23.90
C LEU A 175 2.18 -12.32 -25.33
N ILE A 176 1.29 -11.94 -26.25
CA ILE A 176 1.55 -11.81 -27.67
C ILE A 176 1.14 -10.41 -28.11
N TYR A 177 2.03 -9.73 -28.81
CA TYR A 177 1.81 -8.36 -29.30
C TYR A 177 2.11 -8.30 -30.81
N ASP A 178 1.08 -8.07 -31.62
CA ASP A 178 1.19 -7.78 -33.04
C ASP A 178 1.24 -6.27 -33.25
N MET A 179 2.44 -5.72 -33.37
CA MET A 179 2.72 -4.29 -33.45
C MET A 179 2.86 -3.81 -34.86
N PRO A 180 2.40 -2.59 -35.24
CA PRO A 180 2.80 -1.96 -36.50
C PRO A 180 4.33 -1.91 -36.60
N VAL A 181 4.87 -2.19 -37.79
CA VAL A 181 6.34 -2.16 -38.01
C VAL A 181 6.93 -0.77 -37.68
N SER A 182 6.15 0.29 -37.85
CA SER A 182 6.52 1.67 -37.49
C SER A 182 6.52 1.97 -35.97
N MET A 183 6.01 1.06 -35.16
CA MET A 183 5.92 1.22 -33.69
C MET A 183 6.78 0.14 -33.02
N PRO A 184 8.08 0.37 -32.83
CA PRO A 184 8.94 -0.59 -32.13
C PRO A 184 8.44 -0.77 -30.67
N LEU A 185 8.48 -2.01 -30.15
CA LEU A 185 8.12 -2.35 -28.81
C LEU A 185 9.38 -2.61 -27.99
N HIS A 186 9.56 -1.82 -26.93
CA HIS A 186 10.60 -2.02 -25.92
C HIS A 186 10.04 -2.89 -24.80
N ALA A 187 10.88 -3.68 -24.13
CA ALA A 187 10.43 -4.59 -23.06
C ALA A 187 11.43 -4.65 -21.90
N ASP A 188 10.89 -4.70 -20.68
CA ASP A 188 11.56 -5.10 -19.44
C ASP A 188 10.86 -6.36 -18.93
N ALA A 189 11.55 -7.51 -19.09
CA ALA A 189 11.01 -8.83 -18.79
C ALA A 189 11.77 -9.47 -17.62
N VAL A 190 11.07 -9.78 -16.55
CA VAL A 190 11.59 -10.53 -15.41
C VAL A 190 10.81 -11.84 -15.28
N GLY A 191 11.47 -12.95 -15.60
CA GLY A 191 10.88 -14.30 -15.55
C GLY A 191 9.83 -14.59 -16.62
N PHE A 192 9.71 -13.74 -17.62
CA PHE A 192 9.00 -14.02 -18.86
C PHE A 192 10.02 -14.22 -19.98
N ASP A 193 10.05 -15.40 -20.58
CA ASP A 193 11.00 -15.76 -21.62
C ASP A 193 10.46 -15.39 -23.00
N PRO A 194 11.25 -14.76 -23.88
CA PRO A 194 10.84 -14.53 -25.25
C PRO A 194 10.66 -15.85 -26.00
N ILE A 195 9.60 -15.97 -26.78
CA ILE A 195 9.29 -17.19 -27.54
C ILE A 195 8.99 -16.87 -29.02
N ALA A 196 9.22 -17.86 -29.87
CA ALA A 196 8.60 -17.89 -31.20
C ALA A 196 7.11 -18.26 -31.00
N ALA A 197 6.20 -17.40 -31.46
CA ALA A 197 4.76 -17.65 -31.32
C ALA A 197 4.29 -18.73 -32.31
N THR A 198 4.77 -19.94 -32.12
CA THR A 198 4.35 -21.11 -32.93
C THR A 198 2.91 -21.50 -32.59
N GLY A 199 2.14 -21.93 -33.59
CA GLY A 199 0.75 -22.36 -33.41
C GLY A 199 -0.29 -21.22 -33.37
N THR A 200 0.13 -19.96 -33.58
CA THR A 200 -0.75 -18.83 -33.84
C THR A 200 -0.65 -18.42 -35.31
N PRO A 201 -1.73 -17.93 -35.95
CA PRO A 201 -1.65 -17.40 -37.30
C PRO A 201 -0.55 -16.32 -37.43
N ALA A 202 0.07 -16.21 -38.59
CA ALA A 202 1.04 -15.14 -38.86
C ALA A 202 0.41 -13.76 -38.61
N PRO A 203 1.18 -12.76 -38.14
CA PRO A 203 0.65 -11.40 -37.98
C PRO A 203 0.20 -10.85 -39.33
N ALA A 204 -0.75 -9.94 -39.35
CA ALA A 204 -1.23 -9.28 -40.53
C ALA A 204 -0.07 -8.54 -41.24
N PRO A 205 -0.15 -8.35 -42.58
CA PRO A 205 0.85 -7.55 -43.32
C PRO A 205 1.06 -6.17 -42.64
N GLY A 206 2.34 -5.76 -42.55
CA GLY A 206 2.72 -4.50 -41.89
C GLY A 206 2.79 -4.56 -40.36
N LYS A 207 2.60 -5.73 -39.77
CA LYS A 207 2.79 -5.95 -38.33
C LYS A 207 3.96 -6.88 -38.04
N ARG A 208 4.61 -6.67 -36.92
CA ARG A 208 5.66 -7.52 -36.33
C ARG A 208 5.16 -8.11 -35.03
N ARG A 209 5.39 -9.41 -34.82
CA ARG A 209 5.01 -10.12 -33.59
C ARG A 209 6.14 -10.14 -32.60
N TYR A 210 5.79 -9.84 -31.34
CA TYR A 210 6.58 -10.07 -30.15
C TYR A 210 5.81 -11.02 -29.25
N ALA A 211 6.49 -11.95 -28.58
CA ALA A 211 5.82 -12.89 -27.69
C ALA A 211 6.71 -13.32 -26.53
N TRP A 212 6.10 -13.45 -25.36
CA TRP A 212 6.75 -13.96 -24.16
C TRP A 212 5.90 -15.05 -23.52
N ARG A 213 6.56 -15.90 -22.75
CA ARG A 213 5.92 -16.97 -22.01
C ARG A 213 6.42 -16.99 -20.57
N TYR A 214 5.51 -17.19 -19.67
CA TYR A 214 5.77 -17.56 -18.30
C TYR A 214 5.15 -18.94 -18.03
N ALA A 215 5.91 -19.84 -17.40
CA ALA A 215 5.42 -21.11 -16.95
C ALA A 215 6.13 -21.44 -15.65
N ASP A 216 5.42 -21.37 -14.58
CA ASP A 216 5.83 -21.88 -13.29
C ASP A 216 4.69 -21.71 -12.30
N GLY A 217 4.94 -22.20 -11.16
CA GLY A 217 3.92 -22.25 -10.25
C GLY A 217 4.03 -21.57 -8.95
N ASP A 218 5.08 -21.67 -8.27
CA ASP A 218 5.12 -21.27 -6.89
C ASP A 218 5.74 -19.88 -6.73
N ASN A 219 4.93 -18.93 -6.24
CA ASN A 219 5.39 -17.62 -5.77
C ASN A 219 5.49 -17.66 -4.25
N ALA A 220 6.53 -17.07 -3.69
CA ALA A 220 6.61 -16.83 -2.26
C ALA A 220 5.45 -15.94 -1.80
N ARG A 221 4.95 -16.14 -0.58
CA ARG A 221 3.97 -15.23 -0.01
C ARG A 221 4.56 -13.82 0.10
N LEU A 222 3.69 -12.82 0.08
CA LEU A 222 4.10 -11.46 0.39
C LEU A 222 4.38 -11.36 1.89
N GLU A 223 5.58 -10.92 2.23
CA GLU A 223 5.97 -10.64 3.61
C GLU A 223 5.35 -9.31 4.08
N ALA A 224 5.16 -9.18 5.38
CA ALA A 224 4.68 -7.92 5.95
C ALA A 224 5.65 -6.78 5.62
N ASP A 225 5.11 -5.62 5.22
CA ASP A 225 5.86 -4.43 4.81
C ASP A 225 6.87 -4.66 3.65
N SER A 226 6.72 -5.75 2.87
CA SER A 226 7.53 -5.94 1.65
C SER A 226 7.27 -4.81 0.65
N VAL A 227 8.29 -4.50 -0.16
CA VAL A 227 8.08 -3.64 -1.34
C VAL A 227 7.16 -4.34 -2.34
N SER A 228 6.67 -3.59 -3.33
CA SER A 228 5.79 -4.14 -4.36
C SER A 228 6.36 -5.37 -5.04
N TYR A 229 5.49 -6.34 -5.32
CA TYR A 229 5.86 -7.48 -6.16
C TYR A 229 6.43 -7.04 -7.52
N LEU A 230 6.04 -5.88 -8.03
CA LEU A 230 6.60 -5.30 -9.25
C LEU A 230 8.10 -4.98 -9.15
N ASP A 231 8.64 -4.76 -7.95
CA ASP A 231 10.05 -4.43 -7.76
C ASP A 231 10.97 -5.64 -7.87
N TYR A 232 10.49 -6.85 -7.55
CA TYR A 232 11.29 -8.08 -7.47
C TYR A 232 10.66 -9.31 -8.14
N GLY A 233 9.35 -9.26 -8.42
CA GLY A 233 8.59 -10.42 -8.92
C GLY A 233 8.65 -10.62 -10.43
N LYS A 234 7.95 -11.65 -10.88
CA LYS A 234 7.85 -11.99 -12.30
C LYS A 234 6.90 -11.02 -13.00
N ARG A 235 7.42 -10.25 -13.95
CA ARG A 235 6.66 -9.24 -14.69
C ARG A 235 7.14 -9.10 -16.12
N LEU A 236 6.27 -8.59 -16.97
CA LEU A 236 6.58 -8.08 -18.27
C LEU A 236 6.01 -6.66 -18.38
N ALA A 237 6.89 -5.68 -18.57
CA ALA A 237 6.53 -4.34 -18.97
C ALA A 237 6.90 -4.14 -20.44
N VAL A 238 5.99 -3.68 -21.26
CA VAL A 238 6.24 -3.36 -22.66
C VAL A 238 5.75 -1.95 -22.97
N SER A 239 6.45 -1.24 -23.83
CA SER A 239 6.12 0.13 -24.18
C SER A 239 6.63 0.51 -25.56
N THR A 240 5.90 1.36 -26.25
CA THR A 240 6.38 2.04 -27.48
C THR A 240 7.11 3.34 -27.16
N PHE A 241 7.09 3.79 -25.89
CA PHE A 241 7.95 4.87 -25.46
C PHE A 241 9.40 4.38 -25.35
N ALA A 242 10.32 5.07 -26.01
CA ALA A 242 11.73 4.70 -25.97
C ALA A 242 12.36 4.86 -24.58
N ASP A 243 11.89 5.86 -23.84
CA ASP A 243 12.37 6.23 -22.50
C ASP A 243 11.32 7.05 -21.74
N TYR A 244 11.60 7.32 -20.48
CA TYR A 244 10.71 8.14 -19.63
C TYR A 244 10.64 9.61 -20.08
N ALA A 245 11.62 10.11 -20.85
CA ALA A 245 11.53 11.45 -21.41
C ALA A 245 10.47 11.51 -22.54
N ALA A 246 10.38 10.46 -23.36
CA ALA A 246 9.32 10.34 -24.38
C ALA A 246 7.93 10.22 -23.73
N PHE A 247 7.82 9.43 -22.67
CA PHE A 247 6.58 9.29 -21.89
C PHE A 247 6.17 10.63 -21.25
N ALA A 248 7.11 11.33 -20.63
CA ALA A 248 6.87 12.64 -20.00
C ALA A 248 6.40 13.69 -21.02
N ARG A 249 6.97 13.71 -22.23
CA ARG A 249 6.50 14.60 -23.34
C ARG A 249 5.05 14.29 -23.72
N ALA A 250 4.72 13.01 -23.91
CA ALA A 250 3.35 12.62 -24.23
C ALA A 250 2.36 12.99 -23.09
N TYR A 251 2.76 12.84 -21.83
CA TYR A 251 1.97 13.32 -20.70
C TYR A 251 1.75 14.84 -20.74
N GLN A 252 2.82 15.61 -21.01
CA GLN A 252 2.72 17.08 -21.13
C GLN A 252 1.83 17.53 -22.27
N GLU A 253 1.89 16.85 -23.43
CA GLU A 253 1.00 17.12 -24.56
C GLU A 253 -0.47 16.93 -24.16
N ARG A 254 -0.76 15.89 -23.35
CA ARG A 254 -2.12 15.64 -22.82
C ARG A 254 -2.56 16.70 -21.82
N ALA A 255 -1.62 17.25 -21.04
CA ALA A 255 -1.87 18.28 -20.03
C ALA A 255 -1.71 19.72 -20.58
N ALA A 256 -1.40 19.90 -21.87
CA ALA A 256 -1.10 21.19 -22.46
C ALA A 256 -2.22 22.22 -22.24
N GLY A 257 -1.85 23.41 -21.77
CA GLY A 257 -2.76 24.51 -21.52
C GLY A 257 -3.64 24.37 -20.27
N LYS A 258 -3.60 23.24 -19.56
CA LYS A 258 -4.48 23.00 -18.40
C LYS A 258 -4.07 23.79 -17.16
N ALA A 259 -2.79 24.01 -16.95
CA ALA A 259 -2.24 24.77 -15.83
C ALA A 259 -2.05 26.28 -16.16
N LEU A 260 -2.66 26.81 -17.22
CA LEU A 260 -2.63 28.23 -17.49
C LEU A 260 -3.53 28.98 -16.50
N PRO A 261 -3.00 29.98 -15.77
CA PRO A 261 -3.81 30.78 -14.87
C PRO A 261 -4.70 31.76 -15.67
N ASP A 262 -5.94 31.92 -15.24
CA ASP A 262 -6.81 33.02 -15.60
C ASP A 262 -6.79 34.13 -14.52
N ASP A 263 -7.53 35.20 -14.72
CA ASP A 263 -7.61 36.29 -13.77
C ASP A 263 -8.11 35.87 -12.39
N THR A 264 -9.00 34.88 -12.33
CA THR A 264 -9.55 34.36 -11.07
C THR A 264 -8.49 33.59 -10.28
N VAL A 265 -7.73 32.70 -10.95
CA VAL A 265 -6.62 31.97 -10.36
C VAL A 265 -5.51 32.93 -9.91
N ALA A 266 -5.20 33.94 -10.73
CA ALA A 266 -4.19 34.96 -10.41
C ALA A 266 -4.59 35.82 -9.19
N ALA A 267 -5.83 36.26 -9.13
CA ALA A 267 -6.36 37.02 -7.98
C ALA A 267 -6.35 36.19 -6.70
N LEU A 268 -6.70 34.90 -6.79
CA LEU A 268 -6.63 33.99 -5.66
C LEU A 268 -5.20 33.80 -5.17
N ALA A 269 -4.24 33.56 -6.07
CA ALA A 269 -2.83 33.43 -5.70
C ALA A 269 -2.29 34.70 -5.00
N ALA A 270 -2.62 35.88 -5.52
CA ALA A 270 -2.26 37.14 -4.91
C ALA A 270 -2.86 37.32 -3.50
N SER A 271 -4.13 36.95 -3.33
CA SER A 271 -4.81 37.00 -2.03
C SER A 271 -4.17 36.09 -1.00
N ILE A 272 -3.87 34.81 -1.37
CA ILE A 272 -3.25 33.84 -0.46
C ILE A 272 -1.85 34.30 -0.03
N THR A 273 -1.06 34.84 -0.97
CA THR A 273 0.34 35.19 -0.74
C THR A 273 0.56 36.61 -0.25
N ASN A 274 -0.53 37.37 -0.02
CA ASN A 274 -0.47 38.74 0.42
C ASN A 274 0.36 38.92 1.71
N GLY A 275 1.32 39.82 1.71
CA GLY A 275 2.23 40.08 2.82
C GLY A 275 3.33 39.03 3.04
N MET A 276 3.36 37.95 2.25
CA MET A 276 4.40 36.92 2.35
C MET A 276 5.60 37.24 1.47
N VAL A 277 6.78 37.37 2.06
CA VAL A 277 8.01 37.71 1.33
C VAL A 277 8.74 36.46 0.84
N GLU A 278 8.82 35.42 1.66
CA GLU A 278 9.60 34.24 1.39
C GLU A 278 8.92 33.31 0.39
N ARG A 279 9.64 32.92 -0.67
CA ARG A 279 9.11 32.05 -1.74
C ARG A 279 8.64 30.68 -1.22
N ARG A 280 9.38 30.08 -0.27
CA ARG A 280 9.01 28.79 0.29
C ARG A 280 7.69 28.87 1.06
N THR A 281 7.51 29.89 1.87
CA THR A 281 6.26 30.13 2.62
C THR A 281 5.09 30.33 1.68
N ARG A 282 5.27 31.10 0.59
CA ARG A 282 4.25 31.31 -0.45
C ARG A 282 3.86 29.98 -1.13
N ALA A 283 4.85 29.18 -1.53
CA ALA A 283 4.58 27.89 -2.18
C ALA A 283 3.80 26.92 -1.26
N ILE A 284 4.17 26.84 0.02
CA ILE A 284 3.48 26.05 1.02
C ILE A 284 2.05 26.56 1.23
N ALA A 285 1.85 27.86 1.36
CA ALA A 285 0.52 28.45 1.57
C ALA A 285 -0.43 28.16 0.39
N LEU A 286 0.07 28.22 -0.85
CA LEU A 286 -0.71 27.89 -2.05
C LEU A 286 -1.09 26.40 -2.07
N SER A 287 -0.14 25.52 -1.75
CA SER A 287 -0.41 24.08 -1.65
C SER A 287 -1.42 23.75 -0.54
N ASP A 288 -1.27 24.38 0.63
CA ASP A 288 -2.20 24.23 1.76
C ASP A 288 -3.60 24.71 1.42
N TRP A 289 -3.70 25.80 0.62
CA TRP A 289 -4.99 26.27 0.18
C TRP A 289 -5.68 25.24 -0.73
N VAL A 290 -4.98 24.68 -1.73
CA VAL A 290 -5.54 23.64 -2.62
C VAL A 290 -6.01 22.45 -1.79
N ARG A 291 -5.14 21.92 -0.93
CA ARG A 291 -5.41 20.78 -0.06
C ARG A 291 -6.66 20.97 0.82
N LYS A 292 -6.91 22.19 1.31
CA LYS A 292 -8.05 22.49 2.20
C LYS A 292 -9.34 22.79 1.46
N ASN A 293 -9.24 23.30 0.24
CA ASN A 293 -10.39 23.89 -0.47
C ASN A 293 -10.82 23.11 -1.71
N VAL A 294 -10.06 22.12 -2.12
CA VAL A 294 -10.41 21.22 -3.24
C VAL A 294 -10.57 19.81 -2.67
N ARG A 295 -11.77 19.24 -2.81
CA ARG A 295 -12.04 17.89 -2.32
C ARG A 295 -11.45 16.86 -3.27
N TYR A 296 -10.75 15.86 -2.74
CA TYR A 296 -10.26 14.75 -3.54
C TYR A 296 -11.43 13.88 -4.03
N VAL A 297 -11.58 13.78 -5.34
CA VAL A 297 -12.57 12.94 -6.02
C VAL A 297 -11.89 12.35 -7.23
N GLY A 298 -11.83 11.04 -7.33
CA GLY A 298 -11.31 10.37 -8.51
C GLY A 298 -12.17 10.68 -9.74
N VAL A 299 -11.58 11.19 -10.81
CA VAL A 299 -12.27 11.52 -12.07
C VAL A 299 -11.61 10.76 -13.20
N TYR A 300 -12.10 9.54 -13.47
CA TYR A 300 -11.56 8.61 -14.45
C TYR A 300 -12.51 8.39 -15.63
N LEU A 301 -13.28 9.43 -16.00
CA LEU A 301 -14.18 9.38 -17.14
C LEU A 301 -13.39 9.50 -18.44
N GLY A 302 -13.53 8.54 -19.36
CA GLY A 302 -12.82 8.52 -20.63
C GLY A 302 -11.30 8.68 -20.44
N PRO A 303 -10.64 9.62 -21.15
CA PRO A 303 -9.22 9.89 -21.02
C PRO A 303 -8.84 10.59 -19.70
N GLY A 304 -9.82 10.89 -18.84
CA GLY A 304 -9.64 11.54 -17.54
C GLY A 304 -8.70 10.80 -16.58
N GLY A 305 -8.37 9.53 -16.83
CA GLY A 305 -7.30 8.83 -16.12
C GLY A 305 -5.92 9.48 -16.27
N VAL A 306 -5.69 10.23 -17.37
CA VAL A 306 -4.38 10.88 -17.69
C VAL A 306 -4.53 12.38 -17.87
N VAL A 307 -5.60 12.84 -18.51
CA VAL A 307 -5.81 14.25 -18.87
C VAL A 307 -6.42 15.00 -17.69
N PRO A 308 -5.75 16.03 -17.15
CA PRO A 308 -6.31 16.85 -16.09
C PRO A 308 -7.38 17.82 -16.63
N HIS A 309 -8.24 18.30 -15.76
CA HIS A 309 -9.11 19.44 -16.03
C HIS A 309 -8.32 20.77 -16.00
N ALA A 310 -8.86 21.82 -16.63
CA ALA A 310 -8.26 23.13 -16.56
C ALA A 310 -8.27 23.66 -15.11
N ALA A 311 -7.22 24.38 -14.72
CA ALA A 311 -7.08 24.94 -13.37
C ALA A 311 -8.29 25.77 -12.95
N SER A 312 -8.83 26.60 -13.87
CA SER A 312 -10.06 27.37 -13.62
C SER A 312 -11.29 26.52 -13.36
N SER A 313 -11.42 25.39 -14.07
CA SER A 313 -12.53 24.45 -13.84
C SER A 313 -12.40 23.75 -12.48
N VAL A 314 -11.19 23.32 -12.10
CA VAL A 314 -10.92 22.72 -10.78
C VAL A 314 -11.22 23.73 -9.67
N LEU A 315 -10.79 24.98 -9.85
CA LEU A 315 -11.06 26.08 -8.91
C LEU A 315 -12.56 26.34 -8.75
N ALA A 316 -13.31 26.36 -9.84
CA ALA A 316 -14.77 26.59 -9.83
C ALA A 316 -15.52 25.43 -9.18
N ASN A 317 -15.15 24.21 -9.52
CA ASN A 317 -15.83 22.98 -9.07
C ASN A 317 -15.47 22.57 -7.64
N ARG A 318 -14.31 22.96 -7.12
CA ARG A 318 -13.80 22.62 -5.78
C ARG A 318 -13.64 21.11 -5.56
N TYR A 319 -13.45 20.33 -6.62
CA TYR A 319 -13.07 18.92 -6.56
C TYR A 319 -12.24 18.51 -7.77
N GLY A 320 -11.51 17.40 -7.62
CA GLY A 320 -10.70 16.76 -8.64
C GLY A 320 -9.80 15.70 -8.03
N ASP A 321 -9.07 14.98 -8.86
CA ASP A 321 -8.10 13.98 -8.40
C ASP A 321 -6.66 14.56 -8.32
N CYS A 322 -5.64 13.68 -8.18
CA CYS A 322 -4.26 14.10 -7.99
C CYS A 322 -3.76 15.04 -9.09
N LYS A 323 -4.00 14.72 -10.37
CA LYS A 323 -3.57 15.56 -11.49
C LYS A 323 -4.30 16.91 -11.55
N ASP A 324 -5.57 16.95 -11.13
CA ASP A 324 -6.36 18.19 -11.07
C ASP A 324 -5.85 19.11 -9.96
N HIS A 325 -5.57 18.56 -8.77
CA HIS A 325 -4.96 19.32 -7.67
C HIS A 325 -3.60 19.89 -8.05
N VAL A 326 -2.77 19.09 -8.71
CA VAL A 326 -1.45 19.49 -9.20
C VAL A 326 -1.58 20.59 -10.25
N THR A 327 -2.50 20.45 -11.20
CA THR A 327 -2.75 21.44 -12.26
C THR A 327 -3.17 22.81 -11.70
N LEU A 328 -4.07 22.79 -10.71
CA LEU A 328 -4.45 24.05 -10.03
C LEU A 328 -3.28 24.64 -9.24
N LEU A 329 -2.50 23.81 -8.53
CA LEU A 329 -1.34 24.27 -7.78
C LEU A 329 -0.26 24.85 -8.70
N GLU A 330 0.03 24.23 -9.86
CA GLU A 330 0.97 24.78 -10.85
C GLU A 330 0.51 26.16 -11.34
N ALA A 331 -0.78 26.33 -11.64
CA ALA A 331 -1.33 27.62 -12.06
C ALA A 331 -1.22 28.70 -10.97
N LEU A 332 -1.50 28.36 -9.71
CA LEU A 332 -1.33 29.27 -8.57
C LEU A 332 0.13 29.64 -8.33
N LEU A 333 1.05 28.69 -8.42
CA LEU A 333 2.50 28.91 -8.30
C LEU A 333 3.01 29.82 -9.42
N ALA A 334 2.61 29.56 -10.66
CA ALA A 334 2.96 30.38 -11.83
C ALA A 334 2.48 31.83 -11.66
N SER A 335 1.24 32.04 -11.18
CA SER A 335 0.70 33.38 -10.86
C SER A 335 1.51 34.07 -9.76
N ALA A 336 2.11 33.31 -8.85
CA ALA A 336 2.97 33.84 -7.79
C ALA A 336 4.46 34.01 -8.23
N GLY A 337 4.79 33.77 -9.51
CA GLY A 337 6.16 33.83 -10.04
C GLY A 337 7.06 32.67 -9.53
N ILE A 338 6.49 31.52 -9.21
CA ILE A 338 7.20 30.35 -8.72
C ILE A 338 7.11 29.25 -9.79
N ASP A 339 8.25 28.91 -10.40
CA ASP A 339 8.33 27.85 -11.41
C ASP A 339 8.21 26.47 -10.76
N SER A 340 7.44 25.59 -11.39
CA SER A 340 7.17 24.24 -10.88
C SER A 340 6.99 23.23 -12.02
N THR A 341 7.01 21.95 -11.70
CA THR A 341 6.73 20.87 -12.63
C THR A 341 6.00 19.73 -11.92
N VAL A 342 5.15 19.03 -12.65
CA VAL A 342 4.56 17.78 -12.18
C VAL A 342 5.67 16.74 -11.96
N ALA A 343 5.59 16.00 -10.86
CA ALA A 343 6.38 14.83 -10.58
C ALA A 343 5.45 13.62 -10.47
N LEU A 344 5.55 12.70 -11.43
CA LEU A 344 4.78 11.46 -11.47
C LEU A 344 5.49 10.43 -10.60
N VAL A 345 4.76 9.75 -9.73
CA VAL A 345 5.32 8.86 -8.69
C VAL A 345 4.38 7.69 -8.40
N ASN A 346 4.91 6.65 -7.79
CA ASN A 346 4.10 5.60 -7.16
C ASN A 346 3.74 5.99 -5.72
N ASN A 347 2.47 6.00 -5.35
CA ASN A 347 2.02 6.28 -3.98
C ASN A 347 1.72 5.01 -3.16
N ASP A 348 1.93 3.82 -3.73
CA ASP A 348 1.79 2.54 -3.02
C ASP A 348 3.16 2.05 -2.52
N ASP A 349 3.51 0.82 -2.76
CA ASP A 349 4.69 0.13 -2.24
C ASP A 349 5.81 -0.12 -3.28
N ALA A 350 5.69 0.41 -4.52
CA ALA A 350 6.74 0.31 -5.53
C ALA A 350 7.82 1.39 -5.33
N TYR A 351 9.07 0.93 -5.20
CA TYR A 351 10.28 1.75 -5.01
C TYR A 351 11.21 1.72 -6.23
N ARG A 352 10.87 0.93 -7.25
CA ARG A 352 11.59 0.86 -8.52
C ARG A 352 10.62 1.09 -9.66
N LEU A 353 11.13 1.64 -10.75
CA LEU A 353 10.39 1.75 -12.00
C LEU A 353 10.94 0.70 -12.96
N PRO A 354 10.10 0.09 -13.84
CA PRO A 354 10.57 -0.73 -14.95
C PRO A 354 11.55 0.05 -15.85
N ASP A 355 12.40 -0.65 -16.56
CA ASP A 355 13.34 -0.03 -17.51
C ASP A 355 12.60 0.64 -18.68
N VAL A 356 11.38 0.20 -18.98
CA VAL A 356 10.50 0.82 -19.98
C VAL A 356 9.31 1.54 -19.31
N PRO A 357 8.90 2.70 -19.84
CA PRO A 357 7.82 3.47 -19.24
C PRO A 357 6.48 2.78 -19.37
N THR A 358 5.80 2.61 -18.27
CA THR A 358 4.38 2.21 -18.22
C THR A 358 3.62 3.11 -17.24
N LEU A 359 2.37 3.45 -17.58
CA LEU A 359 1.51 4.23 -16.70
C LEU A 359 1.15 3.44 -15.43
N GLY A 360 1.03 2.12 -15.55
CA GLY A 360 0.55 1.27 -14.46
C GLY A 360 1.38 1.30 -13.17
N VAL A 361 2.63 1.79 -13.23
CA VAL A 361 3.47 1.96 -12.04
C VAL A 361 3.43 3.40 -11.47
N LEU A 362 3.00 4.39 -12.26
CA LEU A 362 2.95 5.81 -11.90
C LEU A 362 1.50 6.22 -11.58
N ASN A 363 1.04 5.92 -10.38
CA ASN A 363 -0.36 6.06 -9.99
C ASN A 363 -0.69 7.38 -9.25
N HIS A 364 0.29 8.28 -9.09
CA HIS A 364 0.11 9.55 -8.40
C HIS A 364 0.91 10.69 -9.02
N ALA A 365 0.44 11.91 -8.83
CA ALA A 365 1.07 13.14 -9.28
C ALA A 365 1.21 14.12 -8.11
N ILE A 366 2.40 14.72 -7.98
CA ILE A 366 2.72 15.79 -7.03
C ILE A 366 3.45 16.91 -7.74
N VAL A 367 3.67 18.03 -7.05
CA VAL A 367 4.40 19.19 -7.60
C VAL A 367 5.84 19.20 -7.09
N TYR A 368 6.79 19.46 -7.98
CA TYR A 368 8.16 19.78 -7.63
C TYR A 368 8.49 21.23 -8.00
N VAL A 369 9.07 21.98 -7.04
CA VAL A 369 9.55 23.37 -7.20
C VAL A 369 11.08 23.35 -7.23
N PRO A 370 11.73 23.38 -8.42
CA PRO A 370 13.17 23.16 -8.54
C PRO A 370 14.03 24.18 -7.78
N SER A 371 13.66 25.46 -7.84
CA SER A 371 14.40 26.55 -7.18
C SER A 371 14.42 26.44 -5.64
N LEU A 372 13.50 25.65 -5.05
CA LEU A 372 13.38 25.43 -3.62
C LEU A 372 13.76 24.01 -3.21
N GLN A 373 14.02 23.13 -4.17
CA GLN A 373 14.16 21.67 -3.96
C GLN A 373 13.00 21.12 -3.09
N LEU A 374 11.78 21.57 -3.38
CA LEU A 374 10.60 21.33 -2.57
C LEU A 374 9.58 20.48 -3.36
N TYR A 375 9.18 19.37 -2.77
CA TYR A 375 8.03 18.59 -3.23
C TYR A 375 6.80 18.97 -2.42
N LEU A 376 5.65 19.08 -3.08
CA LEU A 376 4.37 19.43 -2.49
C LEU A 376 3.31 18.44 -3.00
N ASP A 377 2.59 17.82 -2.09
CA ASP A 377 1.42 17.00 -2.42
C ASP A 377 0.14 17.74 -2.01
N PRO A 378 -0.56 18.36 -2.95
CA PRO A 378 -1.79 19.10 -2.66
C PRO A 378 -3.00 18.21 -2.37
N THR A 379 -2.84 16.88 -2.42
CA THR A 379 -3.89 15.91 -2.08
C THR A 379 -3.78 15.39 -0.65
N ALA A 380 -2.64 15.61 -0.01
CA ALA A 380 -2.32 15.06 1.30
C ALA A 380 -3.00 15.83 2.46
N GLU A 381 -4.31 15.66 2.61
CA GLU A 381 -5.15 16.43 3.54
C GLU A 381 -4.71 16.42 5.02
N SER A 382 -3.98 15.40 5.45
CA SER A 382 -3.59 15.21 6.85
C SER A 382 -2.11 15.48 7.12
N VAL A 383 -1.34 15.93 6.13
CA VAL A 383 0.09 16.22 6.23
C VAL A 383 0.32 17.72 6.39
N ALA A 384 1.21 18.10 7.28
CA ALA A 384 1.58 19.51 7.46
C ALA A 384 2.29 20.07 6.23
N GLY A 385 2.15 21.39 5.99
CA GLY A 385 2.75 22.06 4.85
C GLY A 385 4.27 21.88 4.79
N GLY A 386 4.78 21.51 3.61
CA GLY A 386 6.21 21.25 3.40
C GLY A 386 6.69 19.85 3.77
N PHE A 387 5.80 18.99 4.28
CA PHE A 387 6.04 17.56 4.44
C PHE A 387 5.28 16.75 3.38
N LEU A 388 5.71 15.51 3.18
CA LEU A 388 5.06 14.54 2.30
C LEU A 388 4.53 13.36 3.11
N PRO A 389 3.51 12.64 2.61
CA PRO A 389 3.13 11.34 3.14
C PRO A 389 4.31 10.36 3.15
N ALA A 390 4.33 9.45 4.13
CA ALA A 390 5.39 8.45 4.25
C ALA A 390 5.48 7.55 3.00
N SER A 391 4.35 7.29 2.34
CA SER A 391 4.26 6.50 1.11
C SER A 391 5.04 7.06 -0.08
N LEU A 392 5.36 8.34 -0.07
CA LEU A 392 6.11 9.00 -1.16
C LEU A 392 7.61 9.08 -0.91
N LEU A 393 8.06 8.91 0.35
CA LEU A 393 9.44 9.14 0.73
C LEU A 393 10.40 8.11 0.12
N GLY A 394 11.54 8.58 -0.42
CA GLY A 394 12.59 7.71 -0.96
C GLY A 394 12.26 7.03 -2.29
N LYS A 395 11.27 7.51 -3.01
CA LYS A 395 10.83 6.94 -4.29
C LYS A 395 11.35 7.71 -5.49
N PRO A 396 11.57 7.03 -6.64
CA PRO A 396 11.84 7.69 -7.89
C PRO A 396 10.57 8.39 -8.40
N ALA A 397 10.73 9.59 -8.90
CA ALA A 397 9.70 10.35 -9.58
C ALA A 397 10.17 10.75 -10.99
N VAL A 398 9.24 10.82 -11.94
CA VAL A 398 9.49 11.31 -13.29
C VAL A 398 9.03 12.77 -13.35
N LEU A 399 9.96 13.69 -13.58
CA LEU A 399 9.65 15.11 -13.74
C LEU A 399 9.05 15.35 -15.12
N ALA A 400 7.78 15.70 -15.20
CA ALA A 400 7.04 15.77 -16.45
C ALA A 400 7.68 16.75 -17.45
N ARG A 401 8.18 17.92 -17.00
CA ARG A 401 8.75 18.94 -17.90
C ARG A 401 10.07 18.51 -18.56
N SER A 402 10.93 17.76 -17.85
CA SER A 402 12.25 17.36 -18.35
C SER A 402 12.34 15.90 -18.74
N GLY A 403 11.43 15.05 -18.26
CA GLY A 403 11.51 13.60 -18.38
C GLY A 403 12.60 12.97 -17.52
N GLN A 404 13.28 13.76 -16.69
CA GLN A 404 14.35 13.27 -15.83
C GLN A 404 13.79 12.57 -14.59
N PHE A 405 14.56 11.61 -14.10
CA PHE A 405 14.33 11.03 -12.79
C PHE A 405 14.79 11.96 -11.67
N ALA A 406 13.99 12.04 -10.62
CA ALA A 406 14.38 12.67 -9.38
C ALA A 406 14.01 11.74 -8.23
N MET A 407 14.86 11.68 -7.20
CA MET A 407 14.57 10.93 -5.99
C MET A 407 13.88 11.84 -4.99
N ILE A 408 12.70 11.48 -4.54
CA ILE A 408 12.05 12.15 -3.43
C ILE A 408 12.90 11.91 -2.17
N PRO A 409 13.22 12.95 -1.38
CA PRO A 409 14.03 12.76 -0.18
C PRO A 409 13.40 11.72 0.76
N PHE A 410 14.19 10.75 1.19
CA PHE A 410 13.74 9.73 2.16
C PHE A 410 13.61 10.32 3.55
N PHE A 411 14.54 11.17 3.95
CA PHE A 411 14.62 11.67 5.30
C PHE A 411 13.88 13.01 5.43
N GLN A 412 12.79 13.01 6.19
CA GLN A 412 12.16 14.23 6.69
C GLN A 412 12.22 14.20 8.22
N GLN A 413 12.41 15.36 8.85
CA GLN A 413 12.38 15.44 10.31
C GLN A 413 10.98 15.09 10.80
N ALA A 414 10.82 13.88 11.31
CA ALA A 414 9.57 13.38 11.85
C ALA A 414 9.84 12.74 13.20
N ARG A 415 9.07 13.12 14.23
CA ARG A 415 9.25 12.67 15.61
C ARG A 415 7.93 12.19 16.18
N SER A 416 8.01 11.24 17.10
CA SER A 416 6.87 10.81 17.91
C SER A 416 7.27 10.77 19.38
N ARG A 417 6.45 11.39 20.25
CA ARG A 417 6.62 11.35 21.69
C ARG A 417 5.33 10.91 22.34
N THR A 418 5.41 9.90 23.21
CA THR A 418 4.27 9.39 23.96
C THR A 418 4.53 9.51 25.46
N LEU A 419 3.59 10.12 26.18
CA LEU A 419 3.55 10.09 27.63
C LEU A 419 2.31 9.31 28.09
N SER A 420 2.53 8.16 28.74
CA SER A 420 1.48 7.32 29.30
C SER A 420 1.54 7.36 30.82
N GLN A 421 0.45 7.73 31.48
CA GLN A 421 0.33 7.85 32.92
C GLN A 421 -0.80 6.93 33.40
N PHE A 422 -0.52 6.14 34.43
CA PHE A 422 -1.44 5.19 35.03
C PHE A 422 -1.48 5.39 36.54
N ASP A 423 -2.65 5.75 37.09
CA ASP A 423 -2.91 5.84 38.50
C ASP A 423 -3.58 4.53 38.97
N ILE A 424 -2.75 3.61 39.46
CA ILE A 424 -3.18 2.26 39.85
C ILE A 424 -3.86 2.32 41.24
N GLN A 425 -5.04 1.70 41.35
CA GLN A 425 -5.83 1.65 42.55
C GLN A 425 -5.52 0.37 43.38
N PRO A 426 -5.86 0.32 44.68
CA PRO A 426 -5.62 -0.86 45.51
C PRO A 426 -6.33 -2.14 45.01
N ASP A 427 -7.43 -2.01 44.29
CA ASP A 427 -8.18 -3.12 43.67
C ASP A 427 -7.60 -3.58 42.33
N GLY A 428 -6.48 -2.98 41.88
CA GLY A 428 -5.85 -3.30 40.62
C GLY A 428 -6.49 -2.64 39.41
N SER A 429 -7.51 -1.81 39.54
CA SER A 429 -8.01 -0.93 38.50
C SER A 429 -7.02 0.22 38.23
N SER A 430 -7.16 0.90 37.10
CA SER A 430 -6.32 2.06 36.79
C SER A 430 -7.11 3.17 36.14
N ARG A 431 -6.79 4.41 36.48
CA ARG A 431 -7.09 5.58 35.63
C ARG A 431 -5.89 5.88 34.80
N PHE A 432 -6.12 6.24 33.53
CA PHE A 432 -5.01 6.50 32.61
C PHE A 432 -5.20 7.81 31.85
N LYS A 433 -4.06 8.38 31.49
CA LYS A 433 -3.94 9.43 30.48
C LYS A 433 -2.75 9.12 29.58
N VAL A 434 -2.99 9.06 28.28
CA VAL A 434 -1.95 8.90 27.27
C VAL A 434 -1.98 10.12 26.35
N THR A 435 -0.86 10.80 26.21
CA THR A 435 -0.72 11.95 25.31
C THR A 435 0.36 11.61 24.29
N ARG A 436 0.05 11.79 23.03
CA ARG A 436 0.99 11.60 21.92
C ARG A 436 1.11 12.88 21.13
N THR A 437 2.36 13.31 20.89
CA THR A 437 2.71 14.38 19.96
C THR A 437 3.55 13.80 18.84
N SER A 438 3.13 13.97 17.61
CA SER A 438 3.82 13.52 16.41
C SER A 438 4.01 14.67 15.44
N SER A 439 5.10 14.69 14.68
CA SER A 439 5.40 15.71 13.67
C SER A 439 5.67 15.12 12.29
N GLY A 440 5.52 15.93 11.27
CA GLY A 440 5.80 15.57 9.88
C GLY A 440 4.97 14.38 9.41
N ALA A 441 5.59 13.48 8.64
CA ALA A 441 4.94 12.27 8.11
C ALA A 441 4.39 11.33 9.19
N GLN A 442 4.93 11.37 10.42
CA GLN A 442 4.43 10.56 11.53
C GLN A 442 3.12 11.10 12.14
N ALA A 443 2.75 12.34 11.88
CA ALA A 443 1.47 12.90 12.33
C ALA A 443 0.30 12.52 11.42
N GLU A 444 0.57 12.27 10.15
CA GLU A 444 -0.44 12.03 9.11
C GLU A 444 -1.38 10.86 9.45
N PRO A 445 -0.91 9.62 9.75
CA PRO A 445 -1.81 8.50 9.95
C PRO A 445 -2.77 8.72 11.14
N TYR A 446 -2.32 9.42 12.18
CA TYR A 446 -3.17 9.73 13.33
C TYR A 446 -4.25 10.75 12.99
N ARG A 447 -3.88 11.86 12.30
CA ARG A 447 -4.86 12.86 11.84
C ARG A 447 -5.90 12.24 10.93
N ARG A 448 -5.48 11.44 9.95
CA ARG A 448 -6.35 10.80 8.97
C ARG A 448 -7.38 9.91 9.64
N VAL A 449 -6.96 9.01 10.54
CA VAL A 449 -7.88 8.12 11.25
C VAL A 449 -8.83 8.90 12.16
N VAL A 450 -8.33 9.91 12.89
CA VAL A 450 -9.19 10.73 13.78
C VAL A 450 -10.21 11.53 12.97
N ARG A 451 -9.85 12.08 11.82
CA ARG A 451 -10.80 12.77 10.91
C ARG A 451 -11.87 11.81 10.37
N ALA A 452 -11.45 10.61 9.97
CA ALA A 452 -12.35 9.59 9.45
C ALA A 452 -13.27 8.97 10.52
N THR A 453 -12.92 9.08 11.83
CA THR A 453 -13.71 8.51 12.92
C THR A 453 -14.81 9.48 13.36
N PRO A 454 -16.11 9.15 13.17
CA PRO A 454 -17.20 9.98 13.62
C PRO A 454 -17.12 10.26 15.13
N ALA A 455 -17.53 11.46 15.54
CA ALA A 455 -17.46 11.86 16.96
C ALA A 455 -18.15 10.86 17.91
N ALA A 456 -19.29 10.30 17.49
CA ALA A 456 -20.03 9.30 18.27
C ALA A 456 -19.31 7.95 18.44
N GLU A 457 -18.30 7.66 17.61
CA GLU A 457 -17.53 6.41 17.67
C GLU A 457 -16.21 6.54 18.42
N ARG A 458 -15.79 7.74 18.77
CA ARG A 458 -14.49 8.00 19.41
C ARG A 458 -14.37 7.35 20.79
N ASP A 459 -15.46 7.30 21.55
CA ASP A 459 -15.47 6.64 22.87
C ASP A 459 -15.35 5.11 22.72
N ARG A 460 -16.07 4.53 21.76
CA ARG A 460 -15.93 3.10 21.40
C ARG A 460 -14.54 2.75 20.88
N PHE A 461 -13.84 3.71 20.28
CA PHE A 461 -12.46 3.52 19.85
C PHE A 461 -11.53 3.20 21.03
N VAL A 462 -11.66 3.96 22.14
CA VAL A 462 -10.88 3.71 23.37
C VAL A 462 -11.23 2.38 24.01
N GLU A 463 -12.52 2.02 24.05
CA GLU A 463 -12.96 0.72 24.54
C GLU A 463 -12.35 -0.45 23.75
N ARG A 464 -12.39 -0.41 22.41
CA ARG A 464 -11.76 -1.42 21.55
C ARG A 464 -10.25 -1.53 21.78
N MET A 465 -9.58 -0.40 22.02
CA MET A 465 -8.14 -0.40 22.31
C MET A 465 -7.84 -1.10 23.64
N LEU A 466 -8.63 -0.85 24.69
CA LEU A 466 -8.50 -1.54 25.98
C LEU A 466 -8.74 -3.04 25.83
N GLN A 467 -9.77 -3.43 25.09
CA GLN A 467 -10.05 -4.85 24.78
C GLN A 467 -8.88 -5.52 24.06
N GLY A 468 -8.25 -4.84 23.10
CA GLY A 468 -7.04 -5.32 22.41
C GLY A 468 -5.83 -5.52 23.34
N LEU A 469 -5.80 -4.82 24.49
CA LEU A 469 -4.81 -4.99 25.56
C LEU A 469 -5.24 -6.00 26.62
N GLY A 470 -6.37 -6.71 26.44
CA GLY A 470 -6.93 -7.65 27.40
C GLY A 470 -7.54 -6.98 28.63
N GLN A 471 -7.90 -5.69 28.53
CA GLN A 471 -8.47 -4.91 29.62
C GLN A 471 -9.94 -4.57 29.34
N GLN A 472 -10.70 -4.38 30.41
CA GLN A 472 -12.08 -3.88 30.34
C GLN A 472 -12.12 -2.45 30.85
N GLY A 473 -12.94 -1.62 30.24
CA GLY A 473 -13.06 -0.22 30.63
C GLY A 473 -13.51 0.66 29.48
N GLY A 474 -13.38 1.95 29.67
CA GLY A 474 -13.74 2.94 28.67
C GLY A 474 -12.99 4.24 28.89
N GLY A 475 -13.21 5.16 27.96
CA GLY A 475 -12.54 6.44 28.00
C GLY A 475 -12.94 7.34 26.85
N VAL A 476 -12.25 8.45 26.74
CA VAL A 476 -12.48 9.48 25.74
C VAL A 476 -11.21 9.69 24.92
N LEU A 477 -11.36 9.76 23.59
CA LEU A 477 -10.34 10.26 22.67
C LEU A 477 -10.50 11.78 22.53
N GLU A 478 -9.46 12.52 22.91
CA GLU A 478 -9.33 13.95 22.65
C GLU A 478 -8.54 14.12 21.35
N PRO A 479 -9.19 14.51 20.24
CA PRO A 479 -8.63 14.39 18.90
C PRO A 479 -7.53 15.39 18.59
N GLY A 480 -7.39 16.46 19.36
CA GLY A 480 -6.54 17.59 18.99
C GLY A 480 -7.07 18.37 17.79
N ASP A 481 -6.22 19.23 17.22
CA ASP A 481 -6.56 19.99 16.00
C ASP A 481 -6.25 19.18 14.75
N THR A 482 -7.30 18.64 14.11
CA THR A 482 -7.19 17.91 12.85
C THR A 482 -7.30 18.81 11.63
N GLU A 483 -7.82 20.03 11.75
CA GLU A 483 -8.10 20.95 10.63
C GLU A 483 -6.95 21.94 10.38
N GLY A 484 -6.32 22.43 11.43
CA GLY A 484 -5.23 23.41 11.36
C GLY A 484 -3.97 22.85 10.70
N VAL A 485 -3.76 21.54 10.76
CA VAL A 485 -2.64 20.79 10.16
C VAL A 485 -1.28 21.44 10.45
N ALA A 486 -1.05 21.79 11.73
CA ALA A 486 0.25 22.26 12.21
C ALA A 486 1.32 21.15 12.12
N ASP A 487 2.61 21.51 12.15
CA ASP A 487 3.72 20.55 12.09
C ASP A 487 3.61 19.49 13.20
N ASP A 488 3.33 19.92 14.43
CA ASP A 488 3.05 19.04 15.55
C ASP A 488 1.55 18.75 15.66
N TYR A 489 1.22 17.48 15.80
CA TYR A 489 -0.13 17.00 16.08
C TYR A 489 -0.17 16.28 17.41
N THR A 490 -1.00 16.76 18.32
CA THR A 490 -1.17 16.15 19.64
C THR A 490 -2.58 15.60 19.81
N LEU A 491 -2.68 14.34 20.19
CA LEU A 491 -3.92 13.68 20.62
C LEU A 491 -3.76 13.11 22.02
N SER A 492 -4.87 12.91 22.73
CA SER A 492 -4.86 12.31 24.05
C SER A 492 -5.97 11.27 24.21
N PHE A 493 -5.67 10.26 25.01
CA PHE A 493 -6.65 9.30 25.52
C PHE A 493 -6.71 9.42 27.03
N ARG A 494 -7.90 9.42 27.62
CA ARG A 494 -8.07 9.35 29.05
C ARG A 494 -9.24 8.43 29.39
N GLY A 495 -9.13 7.71 30.50
CA GLY A 495 -10.17 6.78 30.90
C GLY A 495 -9.83 5.98 32.14
N ALA A 496 -10.53 4.89 32.29
CA ALA A 496 -10.30 3.92 33.37
C ALA A 496 -10.41 2.50 32.83
N SER A 497 -9.62 1.60 33.39
CA SER A 497 -9.67 0.17 33.09
C SER A 497 -9.71 -0.65 34.37
N SER A 498 -10.48 -1.73 34.37
CA SER A 498 -10.46 -2.77 35.41
C SER A 498 -9.47 -3.86 35.02
N GLY A 499 -8.94 -4.58 36.01
CA GLY A 499 -8.02 -5.68 35.76
C GLY A 499 -6.65 -5.27 35.21
N PHE A 500 -6.24 -4.01 35.41
CA PHE A 500 -4.95 -3.51 34.99
C PHE A 500 -3.79 -4.23 35.70
N ALA A 501 -3.94 -4.51 36.98
CA ALA A 501 -2.99 -5.28 37.77
C ALA A 501 -3.74 -6.20 38.75
N GLN A 502 -3.20 -7.41 39.01
CA GLN A 502 -3.79 -8.35 39.94
C GLN A 502 -3.29 -8.06 41.38
N LEU A 503 -3.81 -7.00 41.98
CA LEU A 503 -3.49 -6.61 43.35
C LEU A 503 -4.53 -7.19 44.32
N PRO A 504 -4.16 -7.44 45.59
CA PRO A 504 -2.92 -7.07 46.29
C PRO A 504 -1.74 -8.05 46.15
N GLY A 505 -1.90 -9.17 45.45
CA GLY A 505 -0.83 -10.14 45.24
C GLY A 505 0.36 -9.58 44.42
N PRO A 506 1.42 -10.37 44.23
CA PRO A 506 2.48 -10.00 43.28
C PRO A 506 1.92 -9.91 41.87
N ALA A 507 2.17 -8.77 41.19
CA ALA A 507 1.71 -8.51 39.83
C ALA A 507 2.83 -7.98 38.95
N GLY A 508 2.90 -8.42 37.69
CA GLY A 508 3.76 -7.87 36.68
C GLY A 508 3.04 -6.74 35.94
N LEU A 509 3.59 -5.54 36.00
CA LEU A 509 3.13 -4.42 35.17
C LEU A 509 3.94 -4.43 33.87
N ALA A 510 3.27 -4.58 32.74
CA ALA A 510 3.91 -4.47 31.44
C ALA A 510 4.58 -3.09 31.30
N THR A 511 5.75 -3.06 30.72
CA THR A 511 6.49 -1.80 30.53
C THR A 511 6.27 -1.17 29.15
N THR A 512 5.38 -1.75 28.35
CA THR A 512 4.96 -1.26 27.05
C THR A 512 3.44 -1.36 26.95
N TYR A 513 2.80 -0.23 26.72
CA TYR A 513 1.37 -0.13 26.42
C TYR A 513 1.22 0.61 25.11
N ASN A 514 0.84 -0.13 24.08
CA ASN A 514 0.66 0.42 22.74
C ASN A 514 -0.79 0.92 22.58
N PHE A 515 -1.07 2.10 23.15
CA PHE A 515 -2.29 2.81 22.83
C PHE A 515 -2.12 3.46 21.45
N TRP A 516 -2.43 2.67 20.41
CA TRP A 516 -2.40 3.09 19.03
C TRP A 516 -1.04 3.70 18.61
N GLY A 517 -0.07 2.84 18.36
CA GLY A 517 1.28 3.20 17.89
C GLY A 517 2.29 3.41 19.03
N GLY A 518 3.39 4.03 18.71
CA GLY A 518 4.52 4.27 19.60
C GLY A 518 5.77 3.49 19.24
N LEU A 519 6.79 3.65 20.06
CA LEU A 519 8.09 2.99 19.85
C LEU A 519 7.93 1.46 19.83
N GLY A 520 7.09 0.92 20.70
CA GLY A 520 6.85 -0.52 20.76
C GLY A 520 6.28 -1.08 19.47
N ASP A 521 5.26 -0.44 18.89
CA ASP A 521 4.64 -0.87 17.63
C ASP A 521 5.64 -0.86 16.48
N ALA A 522 6.51 0.14 16.42
CA ALA A 522 7.55 0.21 15.40
C ALA A 522 8.52 -0.99 15.48
N VAL A 523 8.96 -1.39 16.68
CA VAL A 523 9.83 -2.56 16.87
C VAL A 523 9.08 -3.86 16.57
N PHE A 524 7.81 -3.96 16.98
CA PHE A 524 6.99 -5.14 16.70
C PHE A 524 6.74 -5.31 15.20
N ALA A 525 6.48 -4.23 14.47
CA ALA A 525 6.32 -4.28 13.02
C ALA A 525 7.56 -4.85 12.33
N PHE A 526 8.77 -4.39 12.69
CA PHE A 526 10.01 -4.93 12.16
C PHE A 526 10.19 -6.44 12.40
N THR A 527 9.59 -6.97 13.46
CA THR A 527 9.82 -8.34 13.92
C THR A 527 8.66 -9.29 13.66
N GLN A 528 7.68 -8.89 12.85
CA GLN A 528 6.56 -9.74 12.43
C GLN A 528 7.04 -10.95 11.64
N GLU A 529 8.04 -10.76 10.77
CA GLU A 529 8.62 -11.82 10.00
C GLU A 529 9.83 -12.41 10.75
N PRO A 530 9.85 -13.73 11.01
CA PRO A 530 11.00 -14.38 11.66
C PRO A 530 12.25 -14.35 10.76
N GLU A 531 12.06 -14.42 9.46
CA GLU A 531 13.06 -14.30 8.41
C GLU A 531 12.49 -13.51 7.26
N ARG A 532 13.34 -12.79 6.53
CA ARG A 532 12.93 -12.07 5.33
C ARG A 532 13.65 -12.61 4.10
N ARG A 533 12.90 -12.69 3.02
CA ARG A 533 13.37 -13.09 1.68
C ARG A 533 13.15 -11.98 0.64
N GLN A 534 12.34 -10.98 1.00
CA GLN A 534 11.97 -9.85 0.14
C GLN A 534 12.53 -8.56 0.72
N ASP A 535 12.82 -7.60 -0.17
CA ASP A 535 13.09 -6.23 0.25
C ASP A 535 11.84 -5.66 0.94
N PHE A 536 12.02 -4.80 1.91
CA PHE A 536 10.94 -4.25 2.71
C PHE A 536 11.15 -2.78 3.03
N VAL A 537 10.08 -2.09 3.38
CA VAL A 537 10.11 -0.67 3.71
C VAL A 537 10.83 -0.46 5.05
N CYS A 538 11.81 0.43 5.05
CA CYS A 538 12.57 0.83 6.22
C CYS A 538 12.21 2.26 6.64
N PRO A 539 11.21 2.45 7.53
CA PRO A 539 10.78 3.78 7.92
C PRO A 539 11.86 4.49 8.76
N ALA A 540 12.01 5.79 8.56
CA ALA A 540 12.76 6.60 9.49
C ALA A 540 11.99 6.77 10.81
N ILE A 541 12.61 6.45 11.97
CA ILE A 541 11.99 6.52 13.28
C ILE A 541 12.82 7.41 14.20
N ASP A 542 12.18 8.39 14.83
CA ASP A 542 12.67 9.13 16.00
C ASP A 542 11.54 9.15 17.02
N ALA A 543 11.55 8.17 17.92
CA ALA A 543 10.47 7.94 18.88
C ALA A 543 10.97 7.98 20.31
N GLU A 544 10.17 8.59 21.19
CA GLU A 544 10.40 8.64 22.62
C GLU A 544 9.11 8.31 23.36
N ASP A 545 9.17 7.29 24.23
CA ASP A 545 8.05 6.87 25.08
C ASP A 545 8.44 7.02 26.54
N GLU A 546 7.60 7.71 27.33
CA GLU A 546 7.68 7.79 28.77
C GLU A 546 6.41 7.19 29.39
N LEU A 547 6.59 6.20 30.25
CA LEU A 547 5.53 5.51 30.97
C LEU A 547 5.68 5.77 32.47
N ARG A 548 4.61 6.20 33.12
CA ARG A 548 4.55 6.51 34.56
C ARG A 548 3.49 5.67 35.23
N PHE A 549 3.87 4.90 36.25
CA PHE A 549 2.95 4.21 37.15
C PHE A 549 2.93 4.90 38.52
N HIS A 550 1.82 5.42 38.90
CA HIS A 550 1.54 5.86 40.26
C HIS A 550 0.93 4.67 41.03
N LEU A 551 1.73 4.07 41.90
CA LEU A 551 1.34 2.89 42.67
C LEU A 551 0.49 3.27 43.85
N PRO A 552 -0.42 2.39 44.35
CA PRO A 552 -1.13 2.60 45.60
C PRO A 552 -0.18 2.80 46.79
N LYS A 553 -0.65 3.54 47.81
CA LYS A 553 0.11 3.68 49.05
C LYS A 553 0.41 2.30 49.64
N ARG A 554 1.62 2.11 50.18
CA ARG A 554 2.16 0.86 50.74
C ARG A 554 2.52 -0.22 49.74
N SER A 555 2.37 -0.01 48.44
CA SER A 555 2.87 -0.96 47.43
C SER A 555 4.39 -1.08 47.48
N GLN A 556 4.85 -2.31 47.26
CA GLN A 556 6.27 -2.63 47.18
C GLN A 556 6.63 -2.92 45.71
N VAL A 557 7.75 -2.36 45.25
CA VAL A 557 8.35 -2.75 43.95
C VAL A 557 9.37 -3.86 44.26
N LEU A 558 9.03 -5.07 43.84
CA LEU A 558 9.84 -6.27 44.05
C LEU A 558 10.99 -6.39 43.07
N ALA A 559 10.76 -5.98 41.80
CA ALA A 559 11.76 -5.98 40.76
C ALA A 559 11.53 -4.87 39.74
N LEU A 560 12.63 -4.28 39.28
CA LEU A 560 12.70 -3.38 38.12
C LEU A 560 13.59 -4.00 37.05
N PRO A 561 13.22 -3.88 35.76
CA PRO A 561 14.09 -4.26 34.67
C PRO A 561 15.39 -3.46 34.68
N ARG A 562 16.44 -4.05 34.10
CA ARG A 562 17.71 -3.34 33.91
C ARG A 562 17.60 -2.44 32.67
N ALA A 563 18.28 -1.29 32.72
CA ALA A 563 18.43 -0.42 31.58
C ALA A 563 19.12 -1.14 30.40
N VAL A 564 18.65 -0.91 29.20
CA VAL A 564 19.18 -1.50 27.98
C VAL A 564 19.71 -0.39 27.08
N LYS A 565 20.89 -0.60 26.52
CA LYS A 565 21.46 0.24 25.47
C LYS A 565 21.80 -0.66 24.29
N VAL A 566 21.25 -0.32 23.10
CA VAL A 566 21.59 -0.96 21.83
C VAL A 566 22.06 0.15 20.90
N GLU A 567 23.28 0.05 20.43
CA GLU A 567 23.84 0.93 19.41
C GLU A 567 24.36 0.06 18.26
N ASP A 568 23.90 0.38 17.07
CA ASP A 568 24.23 -0.26 15.80
C ASP A 568 24.31 0.83 14.74
N ILE A 569 24.82 0.52 13.55
CA ILE A 569 24.91 1.49 12.45
C ILE A 569 23.52 2.09 12.12
N ASN A 570 22.47 1.32 12.26
CA ASN A 570 21.10 1.71 11.94
C ASN A 570 20.28 2.14 13.17
N PHE A 571 20.63 1.66 14.38
CA PHE A 571 19.83 1.86 15.58
C PHE A 571 20.60 2.57 16.69
N ALA A 572 19.89 3.47 17.37
CA ALA A 572 20.25 3.94 18.70
C ALA A 572 19.03 3.77 19.60
N TYR A 573 19.05 2.77 20.47
CA TYR A 573 18.00 2.47 21.42
C TYR A 573 18.50 2.58 22.85
N ARG A 574 17.69 3.17 23.73
CA ARG A 574 17.96 3.27 25.15
C ARG A 574 16.69 3.09 25.94
N SER A 575 16.75 2.30 27.02
CA SER A 575 15.72 2.26 28.05
C SER A 575 16.28 2.61 29.42
N HIS A 576 15.45 3.22 30.26
CA HIS A 576 15.78 3.57 31.63
C HIS A 576 14.57 3.32 32.52
N TYR A 577 14.81 2.73 33.71
CA TYR A 577 13.82 2.39 34.70
C TYR A 577 14.19 3.04 36.02
N GLN A 578 13.26 3.77 36.63
CA GLN A 578 13.48 4.49 37.85
C GLN A 578 12.29 4.38 38.80
N ARG A 579 12.56 4.22 40.09
CA ARG A 579 11.57 4.36 41.17
C ARG A 579 11.88 5.57 42.00
N ARG A 580 10.85 6.38 42.30
CA ARG A 580 10.90 7.46 43.29
C ARG A 580 9.63 7.39 44.16
N GLY A 581 9.73 6.84 45.36
CA GLY A 581 8.58 6.62 46.25
C GLY A 581 7.55 5.67 45.61
N ALA A 582 6.32 6.16 45.40
CA ALA A 582 5.23 5.43 44.73
C ALA A 582 5.26 5.57 43.19
N LEU A 583 6.13 6.40 42.65
CA LEU A 583 6.23 6.61 41.19
C LEU A 583 7.30 5.69 40.59
N VAL A 584 6.89 4.88 39.60
CA VAL A 584 7.79 4.14 38.70
C VAL A 584 7.74 4.79 37.35
N THR A 585 8.89 5.09 36.79
CA THR A 585 9.04 5.70 35.44
C THR A 585 9.86 4.79 34.55
N VAL A 586 9.35 4.56 33.33
CA VAL A 586 10.04 3.87 32.24
C VAL A 586 10.22 4.87 31.10
N ARG A 587 11.45 5.07 30.64
CA ARG A 587 11.73 5.91 29.48
C ARG A 587 12.40 5.10 28.42
N ARG A 588 11.98 5.26 27.16
CA ARG A 588 12.58 4.64 25.99
C ARG A 588 12.77 5.66 24.90
N GLN A 589 13.88 5.52 24.20
CA GLN A 589 14.20 6.30 23.00
C GLN A 589 14.66 5.34 21.91
N LEU A 590 14.16 5.51 20.70
CA LEU A 590 14.56 4.78 19.52
C LEU A 590 14.80 5.76 18.38
N LYS A 591 16.01 5.72 17.83
CA LYS A 591 16.33 6.34 16.54
C LYS A 591 16.72 5.23 15.59
N PHE A 592 15.97 5.11 14.48
CA PHE A 592 16.34 4.25 13.37
C PHE A 592 16.71 5.12 12.19
N ARG A 593 17.90 4.90 11.64
CA ARG A 593 18.48 5.68 10.54
C ARG A 593 19.05 4.71 9.52
N HIS A 594 18.30 4.46 8.48
CA HIS A 594 18.79 3.76 7.30
C HIS A 594 19.04 4.79 6.19
N THR A 595 20.00 4.52 5.30
CA THR A 595 20.37 5.45 4.23
C THR A 595 19.42 5.40 3.04
N ALA A 596 18.62 4.33 2.93
CA ALA A 596 17.61 4.12 1.89
C ALA A 596 16.24 3.87 2.49
N ALA A 597 15.19 4.09 1.70
CA ALA A 597 13.80 3.84 2.09
C ALA A 597 13.47 2.35 2.21
N THR A 598 14.26 1.50 1.57
CA THR A 598 14.09 0.04 1.58
C THR A 598 15.29 -0.65 2.19
N CYS A 599 15.04 -1.75 2.87
CA CYS A 599 16.03 -2.65 3.42
C CYS A 599 15.98 -4.01 2.71
N SER A 600 17.14 -4.63 2.55
CA SER A 600 17.27 -5.97 2.00
C SER A 600 17.11 -7.05 3.09
N PRO A 601 16.90 -8.32 2.71
CA PRO A 601 16.96 -9.46 3.63
C PRO A 601 18.30 -9.53 4.40
N ASP A 602 19.41 -9.11 3.77
CA ASP A 602 20.71 -9.05 4.42
C ASP A 602 20.78 -7.95 5.48
N ASP A 603 20.17 -6.81 5.24
CA ASP A 603 20.01 -5.76 6.24
C ASP A 603 19.24 -6.29 7.44
N TYR A 604 18.12 -6.99 7.20
CA TYR A 604 17.34 -7.60 8.27
C TYR A 604 18.15 -8.58 9.11
N ARG A 605 18.92 -9.48 8.47
CA ARG A 605 19.79 -10.43 9.19
C ARG A 605 20.79 -9.72 10.09
N ARG A 606 21.39 -8.62 9.62
CA ARG A 606 22.30 -7.80 10.42
C ARG A 606 21.60 -7.09 11.59
N MET A 607 20.40 -6.58 11.38
CA MET A 607 19.61 -5.86 12.40
C MET A 607 19.00 -6.78 13.46
N ARG A 608 18.73 -8.04 13.13
CA ARG A 608 17.99 -8.97 13.98
C ARG A 608 18.49 -9.10 15.42
N PRO A 609 19.80 -9.24 15.71
CA PRO A 609 20.29 -9.31 17.09
C PRO A 609 19.95 -8.06 17.92
N ALA A 610 20.00 -6.88 17.30
CA ALA A 610 19.61 -5.62 17.95
C ALA A 610 18.11 -5.57 18.22
N LEU A 611 17.28 -5.93 17.23
CA LEU A 611 15.83 -6.01 17.35
C LEU A 611 15.37 -6.99 18.44
N GLU A 612 16.00 -8.16 18.54
CA GLU A 612 15.71 -9.15 19.60
C GLU A 612 16.05 -8.63 21.00
N ARG A 613 17.10 -7.83 21.14
CA ARG A 613 17.43 -7.18 22.42
C ARG A 613 16.38 -6.13 22.80
N MET A 614 15.92 -5.33 21.83
CA MET A 614 14.85 -4.36 22.04
C MET A 614 13.52 -5.06 22.40
N LEU A 615 13.16 -6.15 21.69
CA LEU A 615 11.95 -6.94 22.00
C LEU A 615 11.96 -7.50 23.43
N ARG A 616 13.10 -8.02 23.90
CA ARG A 616 13.20 -8.50 25.29
C ARG A 616 12.96 -7.38 26.29
N ASP A 617 13.50 -6.19 26.02
CA ASP A 617 13.26 -5.02 26.87
C ASP A 617 11.80 -4.55 26.83
N LEU A 618 11.19 -4.50 25.67
CA LEU A 618 9.78 -4.11 25.50
C LEU A 618 8.81 -5.08 26.19
N ARG A 619 9.15 -6.36 26.30
CA ARG A 619 8.39 -7.40 26.99
C ARG A 619 8.70 -7.51 28.48
N SER A 620 9.58 -6.67 29.00
CA SER A 620 9.93 -6.67 30.43
C SER A 620 8.76 -6.18 31.29
N GLN A 621 8.77 -6.53 32.56
CA GLN A 621 7.74 -6.17 33.54
C GLN A 621 8.35 -5.56 34.78
N VAL A 622 7.68 -4.57 35.35
CA VAL A 622 7.92 -4.13 36.72
C VAL A 622 7.09 -5.02 37.63
N VAL A 623 7.73 -5.70 38.59
CA VAL A 623 7.02 -6.57 39.53
C VAL A 623 6.70 -5.77 40.80
N VAL A 624 5.41 -5.72 41.13
CA VAL A 624 4.89 -4.98 42.26
C VAL A 624 4.05 -5.91 43.15
N LYS A 625 3.90 -5.54 44.43
CA LYS A 625 2.98 -6.19 45.36
C LYS A 625 2.17 -5.09 46.07
N GLY A 626 0.86 -5.25 46.18
CA GLY A 626 0.00 -4.39 46.94
C GLY A 626 0.31 -4.51 48.45
N GLY A 627 0.05 -3.43 49.19
CA GLY A 627 0.21 -3.39 50.64
C GLY A 627 -1.10 -3.70 51.37
#